data_c62469ed140c345f7a42f05623a07ea4
#
_entry.id   c62469ed140c345f7a42f05623a07ea4
#
_cell.length_a   1.000
_cell.length_b   1.000
_cell.length_c   1.000
_cell.angle_alpha   90.00
_cell.angle_beta   90.00
_cell.angle_gamma   90.00
#
_symmetry.space_group_name_H-M   'P 1'
#
loop_
_entity.id
_entity.type
_entity.pdbx_description
1 polymer ?
#
loop_
_entity_poly.entity_id
_entity_poly.type
_entity_poly.pdbx_seq_one_letter_code
_entity_poly.pdbx_strand_id
1 'polypeptide(L)'
;ARTGAETNYMLAAKIAEARRMVKNMPRNAQAHSQLAEALYEAGQYDEAVEVFNALLMLDGARAETLGRLARAMYYRDARNLTDETRRVIERVLSANPLDVQTRMLLGEDAFLHQRYDEAVRHWKMLLDAGVAPEQQRALRNAIANAESRARLQD
;
A
#
# COMPACT_ATOMS: atom_id res chain seq x y z
N ALA A 1 -8.55 2.62 -25.37
CA ALA A 1 -8.68 2.36 -23.92
C ALA A 1 -9.39 1.02 -23.69
N ARG A 2 -9.00 0.32 -22.64
CA ARG A 2 -9.60 -0.96 -22.28
C ARG A 2 -10.94 -0.76 -21.59
N THR A 3 -11.90 -1.64 -21.88
CA THR A 3 -13.16 -1.66 -21.14
C THR A 3 -12.94 -2.22 -19.73
N GLY A 4 -13.89 -1.99 -18.83
CA GLY A 4 -13.87 -2.60 -17.49
C GLY A 4 -13.86 -4.14 -17.55
N ALA A 5 -14.62 -4.73 -18.49
CA ALA A 5 -14.66 -6.18 -18.67
C ALA A 5 -13.31 -6.73 -19.14
N GLU A 6 -12.63 -6.04 -20.05
CA GLU A 6 -11.30 -6.43 -20.52
C GLU A 6 -10.28 -6.38 -19.37
N THR A 7 -10.32 -5.32 -18.55
CA THR A 7 -9.45 -5.17 -17.40
C THR A 7 -9.67 -6.30 -16.41
N ASN A 8 -10.93 -6.64 -16.11
CA ASN A 8 -11.26 -7.74 -15.19
C ASN A 8 -10.79 -9.09 -15.73
N TYR A 9 -10.95 -9.31 -17.03
CA TYR A 9 -10.48 -10.54 -17.67
C TYR A 9 -8.96 -10.66 -17.56
N MET A 10 -8.24 -9.58 -17.81
CA MET A 10 -6.78 -9.56 -17.74
C MET A 10 -6.28 -9.81 -16.31
N LEU A 11 -6.94 -9.22 -15.31
CA LEU A 11 -6.60 -9.47 -13.91
C LEU A 11 -6.84 -10.92 -13.53
N ALA A 12 -7.97 -11.50 -13.95
CA ALA A 12 -8.27 -12.91 -13.69
C ALA A 12 -7.22 -13.84 -14.32
N ALA A 13 -6.81 -13.54 -15.56
CA ALA A 13 -5.77 -14.30 -16.25
C ALA A 13 -4.42 -14.18 -15.52
N LYS A 14 -4.08 -12.97 -15.06
CA LYS A 14 -2.85 -12.70 -14.33
C LYS A 14 -2.81 -13.47 -13.00
N ILE A 15 -3.93 -13.50 -12.29
CA ILE A 15 -4.05 -14.26 -11.04
C ILE A 15 -3.89 -15.75 -11.32
N ALA A 16 -4.56 -16.29 -12.33
CA ALA A 16 -4.47 -17.70 -12.69
C ALA A 16 -3.03 -18.10 -13.03
N GLU A 17 -2.33 -17.26 -13.81
CA GLU A 17 -0.93 -17.51 -14.14
C GLU A 17 -0.05 -17.50 -12.89
N ALA A 18 -0.23 -16.50 -12.03
CA ALA A 18 0.55 -16.36 -10.81
C ALA A 18 0.30 -17.57 -9.86
N ARG A 19 -0.94 -18.05 -9.78
CA ARG A 19 -1.26 -19.26 -8.98
C ARG A 19 -0.52 -20.47 -9.50
N ARG A 20 -0.44 -20.65 -10.83
CA ARG A 20 0.32 -21.75 -11.43
C ARG A 20 1.80 -21.65 -11.08
N MET A 21 2.36 -20.44 -11.15
CA MET A 21 3.76 -20.23 -10.81
C MET A 21 4.05 -20.59 -9.35
N VAL A 22 3.19 -20.16 -8.43
CA VAL A 22 3.33 -20.51 -7.01
C VAL A 22 3.21 -22.01 -6.78
N LYS A 23 2.26 -22.66 -7.47
CA LYS A 23 2.08 -24.11 -7.36
C LYS A 23 3.31 -24.86 -7.85
N ASN A 24 3.90 -24.41 -8.98
CA ASN A 24 5.05 -25.07 -9.59
C ASN A 24 6.37 -24.73 -8.88
N MET A 25 6.44 -23.54 -8.27
CA MET A 25 7.64 -23.04 -7.59
C MET A 25 7.28 -22.48 -6.22
N PRO A 26 6.91 -23.33 -5.25
CA PRO A 26 6.35 -22.85 -3.97
C PRO A 26 7.33 -22.07 -3.09
N ARG A 27 8.63 -22.13 -3.38
CA ARG A 27 9.63 -21.35 -2.64
C ARG A 27 10.14 -20.15 -3.42
N ASN A 28 9.53 -19.85 -4.57
CA ASN A 28 9.93 -18.70 -5.37
C ASN A 28 9.25 -17.43 -4.85
N ALA A 29 10.03 -16.51 -4.28
CA ALA A 29 9.51 -15.27 -3.73
C ALA A 29 8.85 -14.40 -4.80
N GLN A 30 9.42 -14.36 -6.01
CA GLN A 30 8.89 -13.57 -7.12
C GLN A 30 7.49 -14.03 -7.51
N ALA A 31 7.25 -15.33 -7.55
CA ALA A 31 5.93 -15.87 -7.86
C ALA A 31 4.89 -15.45 -6.83
N HIS A 32 5.24 -15.52 -5.55
CA HIS A 32 4.36 -15.07 -4.45
C HIS A 32 4.09 -13.57 -4.55
N SER A 33 5.14 -12.77 -4.82
CA SER A 33 5.00 -11.33 -4.98
C SER A 33 4.01 -10.98 -6.09
N GLN A 34 4.13 -11.64 -7.25
CA GLN A 34 3.23 -11.41 -8.38
C GLN A 34 1.79 -11.78 -8.04
N LEU A 35 1.59 -12.91 -7.36
CA LEU A 35 0.25 -13.34 -6.96
C LEU A 35 -0.37 -12.35 -5.96
N ALA A 36 0.39 -11.97 -4.94
CA ALA A 36 -0.11 -11.03 -3.93
C ALA A 36 -0.51 -9.70 -4.54
N GLU A 37 0.31 -9.15 -5.43
CA GLU A 37 0.00 -7.87 -6.09
C GLU A 37 -1.21 -7.99 -7.01
N ALA A 38 -1.34 -9.08 -7.76
CA ALA A 38 -2.49 -9.30 -8.63
C ALA A 38 -3.79 -9.42 -7.82
N LEU A 39 -3.75 -10.13 -6.71
CA LEU A 39 -4.89 -10.24 -5.80
C LEU A 39 -5.26 -8.88 -5.20
N TYR A 40 -4.26 -8.10 -4.81
CA TYR A 40 -4.48 -6.75 -4.30
C TYR A 40 -5.15 -5.87 -5.36
N GLU A 41 -4.65 -5.86 -6.59
CA GLU A 41 -5.23 -5.09 -7.69
C GLU A 41 -6.69 -5.49 -7.97
N ALA A 42 -7.01 -6.77 -7.79
CA ALA A 42 -8.36 -7.28 -7.98
C ALA A 42 -9.30 -7.03 -6.80
N GLY A 43 -8.81 -6.41 -5.73
CA GLY A 43 -9.61 -6.16 -4.54
C GLY A 43 -9.83 -7.37 -3.66
N GLN A 44 -9.10 -8.45 -3.90
CA GLN A 44 -9.17 -9.67 -3.10
C GLN A 44 -8.19 -9.57 -1.93
N TYR A 45 -8.49 -8.67 -1.00
CA TYR A 45 -7.55 -8.27 0.05
C TYR A 45 -7.28 -9.37 1.07
N ASP A 46 -8.28 -10.18 1.43
CA ASP A 46 -8.09 -11.27 2.38
C ASP A 46 -7.03 -12.25 1.87
N GLU A 47 -7.17 -12.66 0.62
CA GLU A 47 -6.22 -13.60 0.03
C GLU A 47 -4.87 -12.93 -0.23
N ALA A 48 -4.86 -11.66 -0.62
CA ALA A 48 -3.62 -10.92 -0.79
C ALA A 48 -2.81 -10.89 0.50
N VAL A 49 -3.47 -10.65 1.63
CA VAL A 49 -2.82 -10.66 2.96
C VAL A 49 -2.19 -12.04 3.24
N GLU A 50 -2.92 -13.12 2.96
CA GLU A 50 -2.38 -14.48 3.14
C GLU A 50 -1.12 -14.71 2.31
N VAL A 51 -1.13 -14.28 1.05
CA VAL A 51 0.02 -14.47 0.16
C VAL A 51 1.18 -13.56 0.56
N PHE A 52 0.92 -12.32 1.00
CA PHE A 52 1.98 -11.48 1.53
C PHE A 52 2.62 -12.08 2.77
N ASN A 53 1.84 -12.70 3.66
CA ASN A 53 2.39 -13.38 4.83
C ASN A 53 3.28 -14.57 4.42
N ALA A 54 2.86 -15.34 3.41
CA ALA A 54 3.71 -16.41 2.87
C ALA A 54 5.00 -15.87 2.27
N LEU A 55 4.92 -14.73 1.57
CA LEU A 55 6.08 -14.07 1.00
C LEU A 55 7.08 -13.64 2.08
N LEU A 56 6.60 -13.10 3.21
CA LEU A 56 7.46 -12.70 4.32
C LEU A 56 8.29 -13.85 4.85
N MET A 57 7.72 -15.05 4.87
CA MET A 57 8.46 -16.25 5.30
C MET A 57 9.57 -16.62 4.32
N LEU A 58 9.43 -16.25 3.06
CA LEU A 58 10.43 -16.55 2.03
C LEU A 58 11.51 -15.48 1.92
N ASP A 59 11.16 -14.21 2.17
CA ASP A 59 12.09 -13.09 1.93
C ASP A 59 12.74 -12.53 3.20
N GLY A 60 12.50 -13.15 4.36
CA GLY A 60 13.07 -12.72 5.64
C GLY A 60 12.41 -11.47 6.21
N ALA A 61 11.15 -11.24 5.89
CA ALA A 61 10.35 -10.12 6.40
C ALA A 61 10.95 -8.75 6.02
N ARG A 62 11.24 -8.58 4.73
CA ARG A 62 11.76 -7.31 4.21
C ARG A 62 10.77 -6.17 4.45
N ALA A 63 11.31 -4.99 4.75
CA ALA A 63 10.50 -3.80 5.03
C ALA A 63 9.55 -3.46 3.88
N GLU A 64 9.99 -3.58 2.63
CA GLU A 64 9.16 -3.36 1.45
C GLU A 64 7.94 -4.28 1.45
N THR A 65 8.13 -5.56 1.75
CA THR A 65 7.03 -6.53 1.78
C THR A 65 6.09 -6.27 2.95
N LEU A 66 6.64 -5.90 4.11
CA LEU A 66 5.83 -5.49 5.27
C LEU A 66 4.95 -4.28 4.93
N GLY A 67 5.48 -3.32 4.18
CA GLY A 67 4.71 -2.16 3.74
C GLY A 67 3.55 -2.53 2.82
N ARG A 68 3.78 -3.46 1.90
CA ARG A 68 2.73 -3.96 1.01
C ARG A 68 1.67 -4.75 1.77
N LEU A 69 2.10 -5.53 2.76
CA LEU A 69 1.19 -6.23 3.65
C LEU A 69 0.29 -5.25 4.41
N ALA A 70 0.89 -4.22 5.00
CA ALA A 70 0.13 -3.20 5.75
C ALA A 70 -0.91 -2.53 4.87
N ARG A 71 -0.58 -2.20 3.62
CA ARG A 71 -1.51 -1.63 2.66
C ARG A 71 -2.69 -2.56 2.40
N ALA A 72 -2.42 -3.84 2.16
CA ALA A 72 -3.46 -4.82 1.92
C ALA A 72 -4.37 -5.00 3.15
N MET A 73 -3.77 -5.03 4.34
CA MET A 73 -4.53 -5.10 5.60
C MET A 73 -5.43 -3.88 5.78
N TYR A 74 -4.94 -2.71 5.44
CA TYR A 74 -5.69 -1.46 5.54
C TYR A 74 -6.98 -1.52 4.70
N TYR A 75 -6.86 -1.93 3.44
CA TYR A 75 -8.03 -2.05 2.57
C TYR A 75 -8.92 -3.23 2.93
N ARG A 76 -8.35 -4.33 3.42
CA ARG A 76 -9.14 -5.45 3.96
C ARG A 76 -10.05 -4.99 5.10
N ASP A 77 -9.55 -4.08 5.93
CA ASP A 77 -10.24 -3.58 7.11
C ASP A 77 -11.04 -2.30 6.82
N ALA A 78 -11.46 -2.12 5.57
CA ALA A 78 -12.31 -1.02 5.10
C ALA A 78 -11.71 0.36 5.41
N ARG A 79 -10.42 0.51 5.17
CA ARG A 79 -9.65 1.73 5.38
C ARG A 79 -9.64 2.19 6.84
N ASN A 80 -9.42 1.23 7.72
CA ASN A 80 -9.19 1.50 9.13
C ASN A 80 -7.85 0.90 9.55
N LEU A 81 -7.09 1.65 10.32
CA LEU A 81 -5.84 1.17 10.90
C LEU A 81 -6.16 0.44 12.20
N THR A 82 -6.10 -0.90 12.15
CA THR A 82 -6.21 -1.72 13.35
C THR A 82 -4.88 -1.70 14.09
N ASP A 83 -4.88 -2.16 15.35
CA ASP A 83 -3.65 -2.29 16.13
C ASP A 83 -2.66 -3.23 15.45
N GLU A 84 -3.16 -4.31 14.84
CA GLU A 84 -2.33 -5.24 14.08
C GLU A 84 -1.61 -4.54 12.93
N THR A 85 -2.32 -3.76 12.13
CA THR A 85 -1.74 -3.02 11.01
C THR A 85 -0.76 -1.97 11.50
N ARG A 86 -1.07 -1.28 12.60
CA ARG A 86 -0.14 -0.30 13.18
C ARG A 86 1.18 -0.93 13.60
N ARG A 87 1.16 -2.14 14.15
CA ARG A 87 2.39 -2.85 14.50
C ARG A 87 3.23 -3.18 13.28
N VAL A 88 2.60 -3.57 12.18
CA VAL A 88 3.31 -3.81 10.92
C VAL A 88 3.95 -2.51 10.41
N ILE A 89 3.18 -1.42 10.43
CA ILE A 89 3.67 -0.10 10.02
C ILE A 89 4.87 0.34 10.86
N GLU A 90 4.82 0.15 12.18
CA GLU A 90 5.93 0.49 13.07
C GLU A 90 7.20 -0.27 12.68
N ARG A 91 7.08 -1.54 12.32
CA ARG A 91 8.23 -2.32 11.86
C ARG A 91 8.82 -1.75 10.57
N VAL A 92 7.97 -1.34 9.62
CA VAL A 92 8.44 -0.71 8.38
C VAL A 92 9.19 0.58 8.69
N LEU A 93 8.59 1.46 9.50
CA LEU A 93 9.16 2.77 9.78
C LEU A 93 10.41 2.69 10.66
N SER A 94 10.55 1.65 11.47
CA SER A 94 11.79 1.40 12.22
C SER A 94 12.95 1.08 11.29
N ALA A 95 12.67 0.35 10.21
CA ALA A 95 13.70 0.02 9.20
C ALA A 95 13.93 1.16 8.22
N ASN A 96 12.87 1.86 7.84
CA ASN A 96 12.93 2.98 6.88
C ASN A 96 11.89 4.04 7.23
N PRO A 97 12.26 5.06 8.01
CA PRO A 97 11.33 6.12 8.41
C PRO A 97 10.71 6.90 7.24
N LEU A 98 11.35 6.85 6.07
CA LEU A 98 10.89 7.55 4.88
C LEU A 98 10.35 6.59 3.82
N ASP A 99 9.85 5.43 4.23
CA ASP A 99 9.23 4.52 3.29
C ASP A 99 8.04 5.21 2.62
N VAL A 100 8.15 5.39 1.30
CA VAL A 100 7.20 6.21 0.54
C VAL A 100 5.79 5.65 0.65
N GLN A 101 5.64 4.36 0.40
CA GLN A 101 4.33 3.71 0.40
C GLN A 101 3.64 3.83 1.76
N THR A 102 4.40 3.62 2.84
CA THR A 102 3.86 3.66 4.19
C THR A 102 3.47 5.08 4.60
N ARG A 103 4.31 6.07 4.28
CA ARG A 103 3.98 7.46 4.57
C ARG A 103 2.77 7.94 3.74
N MET A 104 2.67 7.50 2.49
CA MET A 104 1.49 7.78 1.67
C MET A 104 0.23 7.20 2.30
N LEU A 105 0.30 5.96 2.75
CA LEU A 105 -0.83 5.29 3.42
C LEU A 105 -1.27 6.04 4.68
N LEU A 106 -0.32 6.41 5.52
CA LEU A 106 -0.61 7.15 6.76
C LEU A 106 -1.20 8.53 6.48
N GLY A 107 -0.70 9.21 5.45
CA GLY A 107 -1.24 10.50 5.04
C GLY A 107 -2.66 10.39 4.52
N GLU A 108 -2.92 9.40 3.67
CA GLU A 108 -4.25 9.15 3.13
C GLU A 108 -5.25 8.77 4.23
N ASP A 109 -4.84 7.92 5.16
CA ASP A 109 -5.68 7.55 6.30
C ASP A 109 -6.03 8.76 7.15
N ALA A 110 -5.04 9.58 7.48
CA ALA A 110 -5.27 10.80 8.24
C ALA A 110 -6.23 11.74 7.50
N PHE A 111 -6.04 11.92 6.19
CA PHE A 111 -6.91 12.77 5.38
C PHE A 111 -8.35 12.23 5.37
N LEU A 112 -8.51 10.94 5.14
CA LEU A 112 -9.83 10.29 5.10
C LEU A 112 -10.61 10.49 6.41
N HIS A 113 -9.89 10.50 7.54
CA HIS A 113 -10.48 10.63 8.86
C HIS A 113 -10.41 12.08 9.39
N GLN A 114 -10.19 13.05 8.50
CA GLN A 114 -10.21 14.49 8.81
C GLN A 114 -9.11 14.96 9.77
N ARG A 115 -8.04 14.21 9.86
CA ARG A 115 -6.83 14.61 10.60
C ARG A 115 -5.87 15.28 9.62
N TYR A 116 -6.25 16.47 9.16
CA TYR A 116 -5.57 17.12 8.02
C TYR A 116 -4.13 17.55 8.34
N ASP A 117 -3.88 18.06 9.55
CA ASP A 117 -2.52 18.45 9.95
C ASP A 117 -1.57 17.24 9.98
N GLU A 118 -2.08 16.10 10.44
CA GLU A 118 -1.33 14.85 10.44
C GLU A 118 -1.02 14.37 9.02
N ALA A 119 -2.01 14.46 8.11
CA ALA A 119 -1.81 14.12 6.71
C ALA A 119 -0.69 14.98 6.09
N VAL A 120 -0.74 16.29 6.35
CA VAL A 120 0.27 17.22 5.85
C VAL A 120 1.67 16.85 6.35
N ARG A 121 1.80 16.48 7.63
CA ARG A 121 3.10 16.09 8.19
C ARG A 121 3.70 14.90 7.43
N HIS A 122 2.91 13.84 7.19
CA HIS A 122 3.40 12.67 6.46
C HIS A 122 3.82 13.02 5.03
N TRP A 123 3.00 13.80 4.33
CA TRP A 123 3.28 14.18 2.95
C TRP A 123 4.47 15.11 2.81
N LYS A 124 4.65 16.06 3.74
CA LYS A 124 5.82 16.95 3.74
C LYS A 124 7.13 16.19 3.97
N MET A 125 7.10 15.16 4.81
CA MET A 125 8.29 14.31 5.01
C MET A 125 8.75 13.69 3.69
N LEU A 126 7.81 13.21 2.88
CA LEU A 126 8.14 12.63 1.57
C LEU A 126 8.63 13.70 0.59
N LEU A 127 7.98 14.85 0.57
CA LEU A 127 8.36 15.95 -0.31
C LEU A 127 9.78 16.43 0.00
N ASP A 128 10.11 16.58 1.28
CA ASP A 128 11.44 17.02 1.73
C ASP A 128 12.51 15.96 1.45
N ALA A 129 12.13 14.70 1.40
CA ALA A 129 13.07 13.60 1.11
C ALA A 129 13.45 13.49 -0.37
N GLY A 130 12.74 14.20 -1.26
CA GLY A 130 13.08 14.22 -2.68
C GLY A 130 12.50 13.06 -3.47
N VAL A 131 11.18 13.03 -3.62
CA VAL A 131 10.49 12.04 -4.47
C VAL A 131 10.52 12.47 -5.94
N ALA A 132 10.09 11.58 -6.84
CA ALA A 132 10.04 11.84 -8.27
C ALA A 132 9.14 13.05 -8.62
N PRO A 133 9.41 13.78 -9.72
CA PRO A 133 8.65 15.01 -10.05
C PRO A 133 7.13 14.84 -10.09
N GLU A 134 6.63 13.72 -10.62
CA GLU A 134 5.20 13.45 -10.67
C GLU A 134 4.62 13.30 -9.27
N GLN A 135 5.36 12.64 -8.38
CA GLN A 135 4.96 12.47 -6.98
C GLN A 135 5.03 13.81 -6.24
N GLN A 136 6.03 14.65 -6.54
CA GLN A 136 6.13 15.98 -5.93
C GLN A 136 4.89 16.82 -6.22
N ARG A 137 4.43 16.82 -7.48
CA ARG A 137 3.23 17.57 -7.87
C ARG A 137 2.00 17.07 -7.14
N ALA A 138 1.82 15.75 -7.12
CA ALA A 138 0.68 15.13 -6.43
C ALA A 138 0.70 15.45 -4.93
N LEU A 139 1.87 15.38 -4.29
CA LEU A 139 2.01 15.69 -2.87
C LEU A 139 1.71 17.16 -2.57
N ARG A 140 2.22 18.10 -3.39
CA ARG A 140 1.94 19.52 -3.20
C ARG A 140 0.44 19.82 -3.33
N ASN A 141 -0.23 19.19 -4.28
CA ASN A 141 -1.67 19.35 -4.45
C ASN A 141 -2.44 18.77 -3.25
N ALA A 142 -2.04 17.60 -2.78
CA ALA A 142 -2.66 16.97 -1.62
C ALA A 142 -2.46 17.80 -0.35
N ILE A 143 -1.24 18.33 -0.15
CA ILE A 143 -0.93 19.19 0.99
C ILE A 143 -1.78 20.44 0.95
N ALA A 144 -1.86 21.12 -0.19
CA ALA A 144 -2.64 22.35 -0.34
C ALA A 144 -4.12 22.09 -0.03
N ASN A 145 -4.67 20.97 -0.51
CA ASN A 145 -6.05 20.56 -0.23
C ASN A 145 -6.27 20.31 1.27
N ALA A 146 -5.36 19.57 1.89
CA ALA A 146 -5.46 19.26 3.33
C ALA A 146 -5.35 20.53 4.18
N GLU A 147 -4.42 21.43 3.83
CA GLU A 147 -4.26 22.70 4.55
C GLU A 147 -5.52 23.58 4.42
N SER A 148 -6.13 23.59 3.23
CA SER A 148 -7.38 24.31 3.00
C SER A 148 -8.51 23.77 3.88
N ARG A 149 -8.62 22.45 3.97
CA ARG A 149 -9.65 21.80 4.80
C ARG A 149 -9.40 22.00 6.28
N ALA A 150 -8.13 22.00 6.69
CA ALA A 150 -7.76 22.27 8.08
C ALA A 150 -8.22 23.66 8.53
N ARG A 151 -8.08 24.66 7.66
CA ARG A 151 -8.53 26.03 7.95
C ARG A 151 -10.05 26.12 8.15
N LEU A 152 -10.79 25.26 7.48
CA LEU A 152 -12.27 25.24 7.59
C LEU A 152 -12.75 24.58 8.87
N GLN A 153 -11.91 23.84 9.57
CA GLN A 153 -12.26 23.17 10.83
C GLN A 153 -12.21 24.13 12.04
N ASP A 154 -11.47 25.21 11.91
CA ASP A 154 -11.26 26.18 12.99
C ASP A 154 -12.44 27.16 13.18
#